data_e012a27b3f5ee7cced324c18b2bf2f1a
#
_entry.id   e012a27b3f5ee7cced324c18b2bf2f1a
#
_cell.length_a   1.000
_cell.length_b   1.000
_cell.length_c   1.000
_cell.angle_alpha   90.00
_cell.angle_beta   90.00
_cell.angle_gamma   90.00
#
_symmetry.space_group_name_H-M   'P 1'
#
loop_
_entity.id
_entity.type
_entity.pdbx_description
1 polymer ?
#
loop_
_entity_poly.entity_id
_entity_poly.type
_entity_poly.pdbx_seq_one_letter_code
_entity_poly.pdbx_strand_id
1 'polypeptide(L)'
;MNDAHQVLVAYWAAAESRDWDTLAGLLAEQVVYEAPQARERVRGRAAYLRFNVEGFPGDWHLNVERIVGEGRHAASWVEFSDASDGYPGVCFFDLDEDGRIARITDFWPTPAELPASRAHLVERY
;
A
#
# COMPACT_ATOMS: atom_id res chain seq x y z
N MET A 1 3.38 -17.38 14.99
CA MET A 1 3.48 -17.18 13.53
C MET A 1 2.56 -16.04 13.11
N ASN A 2 3.08 -15.07 12.40
CA ASN A 2 2.27 -13.94 11.92
C ASN A 2 1.52 -14.36 10.66
N ASP A 3 0.22 -14.17 10.66
CA ASP A 3 -0.56 -14.32 9.43
C ASP A 3 -0.48 -13.03 8.62
N ALA A 4 -0.95 -13.08 7.38
CA ALA A 4 -0.86 -11.94 6.49
C ALA A 4 -1.63 -10.71 7.00
N HIS A 5 -2.77 -10.92 7.66
CA HIS A 5 -3.53 -9.81 8.24
C HIS A 5 -2.71 -9.05 9.28
N GLN A 6 -2.09 -9.79 10.21
CA GLN A 6 -1.29 -9.16 11.27
C GLN A 6 -0.07 -8.45 10.72
N VAL A 7 0.57 -9.01 9.70
CA VAL A 7 1.72 -8.39 9.05
C VAL A 7 1.32 -7.05 8.42
N LEU A 8 0.16 -6.99 7.76
CA LEU A 8 -0.31 -5.73 7.16
C LEU A 8 -0.67 -4.69 8.21
N VAL A 9 -1.26 -5.10 9.34
CA VAL A 9 -1.51 -4.16 10.44
C VAL A 9 -0.20 -3.52 10.90
N ALA A 10 0.83 -4.33 11.10
CA ALA A 10 2.15 -3.83 11.50
C ALA A 10 2.80 -2.97 10.42
N TYR A 11 2.68 -3.36 9.16
CA TYR A 11 3.23 -2.62 8.02
C TYR A 11 2.67 -1.21 7.94
N TRP A 12 1.35 -1.07 7.96
CA TRP A 12 0.73 0.26 7.85
C TRP A 12 0.98 1.13 9.09
N ALA A 13 1.02 0.52 10.27
CA ALA A 13 1.37 1.26 11.49
C ALA A 13 2.81 1.79 11.44
N ALA A 14 3.74 0.98 10.95
CA ALA A 14 5.14 1.40 10.79
C ALA A 14 5.26 2.51 9.75
N ALA A 15 4.54 2.39 8.62
CA ALA A 15 4.56 3.43 7.58
C ALA A 15 4.01 4.75 8.10
N GLU A 16 2.88 4.73 8.81
CA GLU A 16 2.26 5.94 9.35
C GLU A 16 3.17 6.63 10.37
N SER A 17 3.85 5.86 11.20
CA SER A 17 4.77 6.42 12.21
C SER A 17 6.16 6.71 11.66
N ARG A 18 6.44 6.41 10.39
CA ARG A 18 7.76 6.54 9.77
C ARG A 18 8.82 5.67 10.46
N ASP A 19 8.40 4.57 11.03
CA ASP A 19 9.28 3.60 11.68
C ASP A 19 9.84 2.64 10.61
N TRP A 20 10.82 3.14 9.87
CA TRP A 20 11.37 2.40 8.73
C TRP A 20 12.13 1.15 9.14
N ASP A 21 12.71 1.13 10.34
CA ASP A 21 13.39 -0.06 10.85
C ASP A 21 12.40 -1.21 11.08
N THR A 22 11.26 -0.92 11.70
CA THR A 22 10.21 -1.91 11.90
C THR A 22 9.65 -2.39 10.56
N LEU A 23 9.40 -1.46 9.64
CA LEU A 23 8.89 -1.80 8.31
C LEU A 23 9.88 -2.69 7.57
N ALA A 24 11.17 -2.38 7.63
CA ALA A 24 12.23 -3.19 7.01
C ALA A 24 12.21 -4.63 7.52
N GLY A 25 11.96 -4.82 8.82
CA GLY A 25 11.90 -6.15 9.43
C GLY A 25 10.74 -7.01 8.94
N LEU A 26 9.71 -6.39 8.37
CA LEU A 26 8.55 -7.10 7.81
C LEU A 26 8.77 -7.51 6.36
N LEU A 27 9.80 -7.00 5.69
CA LEU A 27 10.06 -7.23 4.27
C LEU A 27 11.08 -8.33 4.06
N ALA A 28 10.85 -9.17 3.07
CA ALA A 28 11.89 -10.07 2.57
C ALA A 28 13.00 -9.25 1.94
N GLU A 29 14.23 -9.74 2.00
CA GLU A 29 15.37 -9.03 1.41
C GLU A 29 15.18 -8.79 -0.08
N GLN A 30 14.56 -9.74 -0.78
CA GLN A 30 14.33 -9.66 -2.22
C GLN A 30 12.90 -9.27 -2.57
N VAL A 31 12.25 -8.49 -1.72
CA VAL A 31 10.88 -8.03 -1.96
C VAL A 31 10.78 -7.31 -3.31
N VAL A 32 9.66 -7.53 -4.01
CA VAL A 32 9.37 -6.84 -5.26
C VAL A 32 8.10 -6.02 -5.09
N TYR A 33 8.20 -4.75 -5.38
CA TYR A 33 7.08 -3.82 -5.37
C TYR A 33 6.72 -3.49 -6.81
N GLU A 34 5.44 -3.50 -7.11
CA GLU A 34 4.94 -3.10 -8.43
C GLU A 34 3.73 -2.20 -8.31
N ALA A 35 3.69 -1.16 -9.10
CA ALA A 35 2.53 -0.30 -9.29
C ALA A 35 2.10 -0.39 -10.75
N PRO A 36 1.20 -1.34 -11.08
CA PRO A 36 0.84 -1.59 -12.49
C PRO A 36 0.25 -0.36 -13.20
N GLN A 37 -0.47 0.48 -12.46
CA GLN A 37 -1.08 1.68 -13.03
C GLN A 37 -0.03 2.63 -13.62
N ALA A 38 1.12 2.76 -12.95
CA ALA A 38 2.22 3.61 -13.41
C ALA A 38 3.32 2.81 -14.10
N ARG A 39 3.23 1.47 -14.10
CA ARG A 39 4.24 0.55 -14.61
C ARG A 39 5.60 0.74 -13.93
N GLU A 40 5.56 1.03 -12.63
CA GLU A 40 6.75 1.14 -11.80
C GLU A 40 7.05 -0.18 -11.11
N ARG A 41 8.33 -0.48 -10.95
CA ARG A 41 8.80 -1.66 -10.21
C ARG A 41 10.01 -1.28 -9.39
N VAL A 42 10.05 -1.77 -8.16
CA VAL A 42 11.21 -1.61 -7.27
C VAL A 42 11.59 -2.99 -6.77
N ARG A 43 12.87 -3.33 -6.89
CA ARG A 43 13.39 -4.64 -6.48
C ARG A 43 14.31 -4.49 -5.28
N GLY A 44 14.04 -5.29 -4.25
CA GLY A 44 14.88 -5.37 -3.07
C GLY A 44 14.46 -4.45 -1.95
N ARG A 45 14.71 -4.91 -0.73
CA ARG A 45 14.32 -4.20 0.49
C ARG A 45 14.94 -2.82 0.60
N ALA A 46 16.23 -2.71 0.37
CA ALA A 46 16.91 -1.42 0.47
C ALA A 46 16.36 -0.40 -0.53
N ALA A 47 16.13 -0.83 -1.76
CA ALA A 47 15.56 0.03 -2.80
C ALA A 47 14.11 0.43 -2.47
N TYR A 48 13.33 -0.49 -1.92
CA TYR A 48 11.94 -0.20 -1.55
C TYR A 48 11.87 0.80 -0.38
N LEU A 49 12.73 0.67 0.62
CA LEU A 49 12.81 1.65 1.71
C LEU A 49 13.17 3.02 1.17
N ARG A 50 14.17 3.09 0.30
CA ARG A 50 14.57 4.33 -0.33
C ARG A 50 13.44 4.95 -1.15
N PHE A 51 12.70 4.14 -1.87
CA PHE A 51 11.53 4.58 -2.64
C PHE A 51 10.50 5.25 -1.72
N ASN A 52 10.22 4.65 -0.56
CA ASN A 52 9.27 5.22 0.39
C ASN A 52 9.77 6.50 1.06
N VAL A 53 11.04 6.55 1.41
CA VAL A 53 11.63 7.71 2.11
C VAL A 53 11.79 8.90 1.17
N GLU A 54 12.32 8.66 -0.04
CA GLU A 54 12.65 9.73 -0.98
C GLU A 54 11.49 10.05 -1.93
N GLY A 55 10.67 9.06 -2.24
CA GLY A 55 9.61 9.21 -3.24
C GLY A 55 8.38 9.95 -2.75
N PHE A 56 8.18 10.00 -1.43
CA PHE A 56 6.97 10.60 -0.86
C PHE A 56 7.33 11.60 0.24
N PRO A 57 7.85 12.76 -0.16
CA PRO A 57 8.17 13.81 0.81
C PRO A 57 6.90 14.47 1.34
N GLY A 58 7.04 15.14 2.47
CA GLY A 58 5.94 15.92 3.04
C GLY A 58 5.27 15.21 4.21
N ASP A 59 4.22 15.85 4.70
CA ASP A 59 3.50 15.42 5.89
C ASP A 59 2.20 14.71 5.48
N TRP A 60 2.35 13.48 5.01
CA TRP A 60 1.20 12.67 4.62
C TRP A 60 0.79 11.72 5.75
N HIS A 61 -0.45 11.28 5.69
CA HIS A 61 -1.03 10.35 6.64
C HIS A 61 -1.74 9.21 5.92
N LEU A 62 -1.76 8.06 6.59
CA LEU A 62 -2.42 6.86 6.10
C LEU A 62 -3.48 6.44 7.11
N ASN A 63 -4.69 6.19 6.63
CA ASN A 63 -5.75 5.65 7.45
C ASN A 63 -6.22 4.33 6.84
N VAL A 64 -6.07 3.25 7.58
CA VAL A 64 -6.45 1.91 7.10
C VAL A 64 -7.95 1.75 7.23
N GLU A 65 -8.63 1.54 6.11
CA GLU A 65 -10.07 1.30 6.07
C GLU A 65 -10.39 -0.18 6.24
N ARG A 66 -9.61 -1.06 5.62
CA ARG A 66 -9.87 -2.50 5.66
C ARG A 66 -8.64 -3.30 5.33
N ILE A 67 -8.44 -4.40 6.05
CA ILE A 67 -7.46 -5.42 5.73
C ILE A 67 -8.20 -6.74 5.67
N VAL A 68 -7.97 -7.50 4.60
CA VAL A 68 -8.45 -8.87 4.46
C VAL A 68 -7.24 -9.76 4.22
N GLY A 69 -7.25 -10.97 4.80
CA GLY A 69 -6.13 -11.87 4.66
C GLY A 69 -6.58 -13.32 4.66
N GLU A 70 -5.86 -14.14 3.90
CA GLU A 70 -6.06 -15.58 3.82
C GLU A 70 -4.71 -16.24 3.55
N GLY A 71 -4.25 -17.06 4.50
CA GLY A 71 -2.95 -17.71 4.37
C GLY A 71 -1.82 -16.69 4.28
N ARG A 72 -1.06 -16.74 3.18
CA ARG A 72 0.06 -15.83 2.93
C ARG A 72 -0.31 -14.64 2.06
N HIS A 73 -1.58 -14.44 1.82
CA HIS A 73 -2.06 -13.36 0.94
C HIS A 73 -2.93 -12.40 1.72
N ALA A 74 -2.76 -11.11 1.46
CA ALA A 74 -3.61 -10.10 2.09
C ALA A 74 -3.79 -8.92 1.16
N ALA A 75 -4.87 -8.21 1.37
CA ALA A 75 -5.13 -6.96 0.68
C ALA A 75 -5.54 -5.90 1.68
N SER A 76 -5.25 -4.66 1.39
CA SER A 76 -5.64 -3.53 2.22
C SER A 76 -6.24 -2.42 1.38
N TRP A 77 -7.21 -1.73 1.98
CA TRP A 77 -7.74 -0.47 1.49
C TRP A 77 -7.28 0.60 2.49
N VAL A 78 -6.54 1.58 1.99
CA VAL A 78 -5.92 2.62 2.80
C VAL A 78 -6.25 3.98 2.18
N GLU A 79 -6.63 4.95 3.02
CA GLU A 79 -6.81 6.33 2.57
C GLU A 79 -5.50 7.08 2.83
N PHE A 80 -4.95 7.65 1.77
CA PHE A 80 -3.80 8.54 1.84
C PHE A 80 -4.32 9.97 1.87
N SER A 81 -3.73 10.81 2.72
CA SER A 81 -4.06 12.23 2.76
C SER A 81 -2.83 13.07 3.06
N ASP A 82 -2.82 14.28 2.52
CA ASP A 82 -1.84 15.31 2.86
C ASP A 82 -2.59 16.66 3.00
N ALA A 83 -1.85 17.75 3.10
CA ALA A 83 -2.45 19.07 3.33
C ALA A 83 -3.37 19.52 2.19
N SER A 84 -3.21 18.97 1.00
CA SER A 84 -3.91 19.43 -0.20
C SER A 84 -4.89 18.41 -0.77
N ASP A 85 -4.70 17.11 -0.51
CA ASP A 85 -5.45 16.08 -1.21
C ASP A 85 -5.59 14.79 -0.41
N GLY A 86 -6.52 13.94 -0.83
CA GLY A 86 -6.71 12.62 -0.26
C GLY A 86 -7.26 11.67 -1.32
N TYR A 87 -6.82 10.42 -1.31
CA TYR A 87 -7.30 9.41 -2.26
C TYR A 87 -7.08 7.99 -1.72
N PRO A 88 -7.88 7.04 -2.20
CA PRO A 88 -7.76 5.66 -1.76
C PRO A 88 -6.60 4.93 -2.45
N GLY A 89 -6.10 3.90 -1.77
CA GLY A 89 -5.17 2.96 -2.35
C GLY A 89 -5.59 1.55 -2.00
N VAL A 90 -5.42 0.64 -2.96
CA VAL A 90 -5.65 -0.79 -2.75
C VAL A 90 -4.34 -1.50 -3.00
N CYS A 91 -3.90 -2.27 -2.00
CA CYS A 91 -2.59 -2.88 -2.01
C CYS A 91 -2.71 -4.37 -1.72
N PHE A 92 -2.04 -5.18 -2.54
CA PHE A 92 -2.01 -6.63 -2.38
C PHE A 92 -0.63 -7.05 -1.92
N PHE A 93 -0.58 -7.99 -0.97
CA PHE A 93 0.66 -8.44 -0.37
C PHE A 93 0.72 -9.96 -0.39
N ASP A 94 1.89 -10.49 -0.76
CA ASP A 94 2.18 -11.91 -0.68
C ASP A 94 3.35 -12.11 0.26
N LEU A 95 3.19 -13.01 1.23
CA LEU A 95 4.25 -13.36 2.18
C LEU A 95 5.03 -14.57 1.68
N ASP A 96 6.30 -14.65 2.06
CA ASP A 96 7.12 -15.84 1.83
C ASP A 96 6.93 -16.87 2.95
N GLU A 97 7.71 -17.95 2.90
CA GLU A 97 7.64 -19.03 3.88
C GLU A 97 8.00 -18.58 5.30
N ASP A 98 8.79 -17.53 5.42
CA ASP A 98 9.21 -16.99 6.71
C ASP A 98 8.23 -15.96 7.27
N GLY A 99 7.14 -15.69 6.56
CA GLY A 99 6.13 -14.73 6.98
C GLY A 99 6.51 -13.29 6.68
N ARG A 100 7.51 -13.06 5.82
CA ARG A 100 7.89 -11.72 5.40
C ARG A 100 7.24 -11.37 4.07
N ILE A 101 7.04 -10.08 3.85
CA ILE A 101 6.43 -9.59 2.62
C ILE A 101 7.41 -9.78 1.47
N ALA A 102 7.03 -10.62 0.51
CA ALA A 102 7.86 -10.92 -0.66
C ALA A 102 7.42 -10.13 -1.90
N ARG A 103 6.14 -9.77 -1.98
CA ARG A 103 5.59 -9.01 -3.11
C ARG A 103 4.53 -8.04 -2.65
N ILE A 104 4.59 -6.83 -3.21
CA ILE A 104 3.59 -5.79 -2.97
C ILE A 104 3.11 -5.30 -4.34
N THR A 105 1.79 -5.25 -4.53
CA THR A 105 1.19 -4.71 -5.75
C THR A 105 0.23 -3.60 -5.34
N ASP A 106 0.53 -2.38 -5.76
CA ASP A 106 -0.22 -1.19 -5.36
C ASP A 106 -1.05 -0.62 -6.49
N PHE A 107 -2.24 -0.17 -6.13
CA PHE A 107 -3.11 0.59 -7.01
C PHE A 107 -3.56 1.85 -6.27
N TRP A 108 -3.18 3.02 -6.81
CA TRP A 108 -3.54 4.32 -6.26
C TRP A 108 -4.32 5.09 -7.31
N PRO A 109 -5.63 4.79 -7.46
CA PRO A 109 -6.45 5.42 -8.50
C PRO A 109 -6.55 6.93 -8.30
N THR A 110 -6.53 7.64 -9.40
CA THR A 110 -6.79 9.07 -9.42
C THR A 110 -8.27 9.32 -9.69
N PRO A 111 -8.83 10.46 -9.23
CA PRO A 111 -10.21 10.79 -9.54
C PRO A 111 -10.46 10.79 -11.04
N ALA A 112 -11.60 10.26 -11.44
CA ALA A 112 -12.01 10.19 -12.82
C ALA A 112 -13.28 11.00 -13.04
N GLU A 113 -13.42 11.55 -14.25
CA GLU A 113 -14.65 12.24 -14.62
C GLU A 113 -15.78 11.23 -14.80
N LEU A 114 -16.98 11.62 -14.39
CA LEU A 114 -18.15 10.81 -14.56
C LEU A 114 -18.59 10.85 -16.03
N PRO A 115 -18.68 9.69 -16.72
CA PRO A 115 -19.20 9.67 -18.09
C PRO A 115 -20.62 10.21 -18.16
N ALA A 116 -20.88 11.05 -19.16
CA ALA A 116 -22.20 11.65 -19.35
C ALA A 116 -23.30 10.59 -19.54
N SER A 117 -22.95 9.44 -20.11
CA SER A 117 -23.91 8.35 -20.38
C SER A 117 -24.55 7.76 -19.14
N ARG A 118 -23.94 7.91 -17.97
CA ARG A 118 -24.47 7.36 -16.73
C ARG A 118 -24.67 8.38 -15.61
N ALA A 119 -24.50 9.67 -15.91
CA ALA A 119 -24.62 10.72 -14.89
C ALA A 119 -25.99 10.73 -14.23
N HIS A 120 -27.06 10.43 -14.99
CA HIS A 120 -28.43 10.40 -14.50
C HIS A 120 -28.76 9.16 -13.64
N LEU A 121 -27.84 8.19 -13.56
CA LEU A 121 -28.07 6.92 -12.87
C LEU A 121 -27.34 6.84 -11.53
N VAL A 122 -26.50 7.81 -11.22
CA VAL A 122 -25.63 7.75 -10.03
C VAL A 122 -25.72 9.04 -9.24
N GLU A 123 -25.39 8.93 -7.95
CA GLU A 123 -25.20 10.09 -7.08
C GLU A 123 -23.72 10.35 -6.93
N ARG A 124 -23.34 11.62 -6.84
CA ARG A 124 -21.94 12.01 -6.57
C ARG A 124 -21.77 12.21 -5.06
N TYR A 125 -20.60 11.81 -4.54
CA TYR A 125 -20.28 11.99 -3.13
C TYR A 125 -18.82 12.31 -2.92
#